data_4479f37c871d2f580bca17061083da83
#
_entry.id   4479f37c871d2f580bca17061083da83
#
_cell.length_a   1.000
_cell.length_b   1.000
_cell.length_c   1.000
_cell.angle_alpha   90.00
_cell.angle_beta   90.00
_cell.angle_gamma   90.00
#
_symmetry.space_group_name_H-M   'P 1'
#
loop_
_entity.id
_entity.type
_entity.pdbx_description
1 polymer ?
#
loop_
_entity_poly.entity_id
_entity_poly.type
_entity_poly.pdbx_seq_one_letter_code
_entity_poly.pdbx_strand_id
1 'polypeptide(L)'
;FLAGDAAHIMPPTGAKGLNLAFSDVHYLSNALIKFYKNNNADDLKLYSEKALSRVFQTVRFSQWMTNLLHTPSKENYLERDLQLNELKELSTSHSGQKVLAENYVGLPY
;
A
#
# COMPACT_ATOMS: atom_id res chain seq x y z
N PHE A 1 -6.22 -13.22 15.82
CA PHE A 1 -6.07 -12.26 14.71
C PHE A 1 -4.78 -11.48 14.89
N LEU A 2 -4.11 -11.16 13.77
CA LEU A 2 -2.94 -10.29 13.73
C LEU A 2 -3.33 -8.99 13.02
N ALA A 3 -2.74 -7.86 13.44
CA ALA A 3 -2.97 -6.54 12.85
C ALA A 3 -1.71 -5.69 12.93
N GLY A 4 -1.53 -4.77 11.99
CA GLY A 4 -0.38 -3.89 11.94
C GLY A 4 0.95 -4.63 11.79
N ASP A 5 2.00 -4.15 12.44
CA ASP A 5 3.36 -4.72 12.32
C ASP A 5 3.46 -6.18 12.78
N ALA A 6 2.53 -6.65 13.61
CA ALA A 6 2.44 -8.06 13.97
C ALA A 6 2.00 -8.96 12.80
N ALA A 7 1.27 -8.40 11.83
CA ALA A 7 0.79 -9.10 10.64
C ALA A 7 1.69 -8.86 9.41
N HIS A 8 2.22 -7.64 9.26
CA HIS A 8 3.00 -7.24 8.10
C HIS A 8 3.97 -6.09 8.42
N ILE A 9 5.21 -6.22 7.99
CA ILE A 9 6.21 -5.16 8.08
C ILE A 9 6.40 -4.58 6.67
N MET A 10 6.32 -3.25 6.58
CA MET A 10 6.38 -2.53 5.31
C MET A 10 7.70 -1.80 5.12
N PRO A 11 8.22 -1.72 3.88
CA PRO A 11 9.30 -0.80 3.55
C PRO A 11 8.89 0.65 3.90
N PRO A 12 9.82 1.49 4.40
CA PRO A 12 9.50 2.85 4.84
C PRO A 12 9.14 3.79 3.68
N THR A 13 9.49 3.44 2.45
CA THR A 13 9.23 4.26 1.27
C THR A 13 7.72 4.43 1.05
N GLY A 14 7.28 5.69 1.01
CA GLY A 14 5.85 6.04 0.90
C GLY A 14 5.13 6.17 2.25
N ALA A 15 5.80 5.90 3.39
CA ALA A 15 5.27 6.08 4.75
C ALA A 15 3.89 5.44 5.00
N LYS A 16 3.65 4.21 4.52
CA LYS A 16 2.34 3.55 4.51
C LYS A 16 2.09 2.59 5.67
N GLY A 17 3.12 2.23 6.47
CA GLY A 17 2.97 1.23 7.53
C GLY A 17 1.88 1.58 8.54
N LEU A 18 1.88 2.81 9.07
CA LEU A 18 0.87 3.28 10.01
C LEU A 18 -0.54 3.27 9.40
N ASN A 19 -0.68 3.70 8.16
CA ASN A 19 -1.97 3.72 7.45
C ASN A 19 -2.52 2.30 7.26
N LEU A 20 -1.67 1.30 7.00
CA LEU A 20 -2.07 -0.10 6.95
C LEU A 20 -2.49 -0.63 8.31
N ALA A 21 -1.77 -0.30 9.38
CA ALA A 21 -2.15 -0.67 10.73
C ALA A 21 -3.54 -0.14 11.10
N PHE A 22 -3.84 1.11 10.77
CA PHE A 22 -5.20 1.67 10.93
C PHE A 22 -6.25 0.97 10.07
N SER A 23 -5.89 0.57 8.85
CA SER A 23 -6.76 -0.20 7.98
C SER A 23 -7.15 -1.54 8.60
N ASP A 24 -6.18 -2.26 9.15
CA ASP A 24 -6.42 -3.53 9.84
C ASP A 24 -7.35 -3.32 11.04
N VAL A 25 -7.08 -2.29 11.84
CA VAL A 25 -7.94 -1.94 12.98
C VAL A 25 -9.37 -1.65 12.50
N HIS A 26 -9.54 -0.93 11.39
CA HIS A 26 -10.85 -0.63 10.82
C HIS A 26 -11.60 -1.91 10.45
N TYR A 27 -10.99 -2.81 9.69
CA TYR A 27 -11.65 -4.06 9.28
C TYR A 27 -11.92 -4.98 10.47
N LEU A 28 -10.92 -5.18 11.34
CA LEU A 28 -11.04 -6.11 12.45
C LEU A 28 -12.05 -5.61 13.50
N SER A 29 -12.03 -4.33 13.86
CA SER A 29 -12.97 -3.78 14.84
C SER A 29 -14.42 -3.88 14.36
N ASN A 30 -14.68 -3.56 13.09
CA ASN A 30 -16.02 -3.68 12.52
C ASN A 30 -16.49 -5.14 12.50
N ALA A 31 -15.61 -6.07 12.17
CA ALA A 31 -15.92 -7.50 12.19
C ALA A 31 -16.20 -8.02 13.60
N LEU A 32 -15.41 -7.61 14.60
CA LEU A 32 -15.62 -7.95 16.01
C LEU A 32 -16.93 -7.36 16.57
N ILE A 33 -17.23 -6.11 16.24
CA ILE A 33 -18.49 -5.47 16.65
C ILE A 33 -19.70 -6.26 16.13
N LYS A 34 -19.68 -6.66 14.85
CA LYS A 34 -20.75 -7.48 14.27
C LYS A 34 -20.84 -8.87 14.92
N PHE A 35 -19.69 -9.47 15.22
CA PHE A 35 -19.67 -10.75 15.89
C PHE A 35 -20.31 -10.68 17.30
N TYR A 36 -19.87 -9.73 18.12
CA TYR A 36 -20.37 -9.64 19.50
C TYR A 36 -21.80 -9.09 19.62
N LYS A 37 -22.20 -8.16 18.73
CA LYS A 37 -23.57 -7.61 18.78
C LYS A 37 -24.59 -8.48 18.09
N ASN A 38 -24.25 -9.12 16.98
CA ASN A 38 -25.20 -9.79 16.10
C ASN A 38 -24.93 -11.29 15.95
N ASN A 39 -23.94 -11.83 16.66
CA ASN A 39 -23.46 -13.21 16.52
C ASN A 39 -23.14 -13.59 15.05
N ASN A 40 -22.62 -12.62 14.26
CA ASN A 40 -22.28 -12.78 12.86
C ASN A 40 -20.76 -12.82 12.69
N ALA A 41 -20.21 -13.97 12.27
CA ALA A 41 -18.78 -14.20 12.08
C ALA A 41 -18.29 -14.02 10.62
N ASP A 42 -19.14 -13.60 9.68
CA ASP A 42 -18.80 -13.61 8.27
C ASP A 42 -17.67 -12.61 7.94
N ASP A 43 -17.72 -11.40 8.50
CA ASP A 43 -16.64 -10.43 8.31
C ASP A 43 -15.32 -10.86 8.98
N LEU A 44 -15.38 -11.63 10.08
CA LEU A 44 -14.17 -12.21 10.70
C LEU A 44 -13.51 -13.26 9.79
N LYS A 45 -14.30 -14.06 9.09
CA LYS A 45 -13.78 -15.02 8.11
C LYS A 45 -13.13 -14.34 6.93
N LEU A 46 -13.66 -13.19 6.51
CA LEU A 46 -13.16 -12.39 5.39
C LEU A 46 -12.05 -11.41 5.77
N TYR A 47 -11.71 -11.27 7.07
CA TYR A 47 -10.75 -10.29 7.53
C TYR A 47 -9.40 -10.40 6.82
N SER A 48 -8.82 -11.59 6.78
CA SER A 48 -7.50 -11.81 6.16
C SER A 48 -7.51 -11.46 4.68
N GLU A 49 -8.55 -11.81 3.94
CA GLU A 49 -8.66 -11.49 2.52
C GLU A 49 -8.72 -9.99 2.28
N LYS A 50 -9.55 -9.27 3.02
CA LYS A 50 -9.68 -7.81 2.93
C LYS A 50 -8.39 -7.09 3.31
N ALA A 51 -7.78 -7.47 4.43
CA ALA A 51 -6.54 -6.87 4.92
C ALA A 51 -5.37 -7.12 3.94
N LEU A 52 -5.17 -8.37 3.50
CA LEU A 52 -4.08 -8.72 2.58
C LEU A 52 -4.22 -8.07 1.22
N SER A 53 -5.43 -7.92 0.67
CA SER A 53 -5.64 -7.19 -0.57
C SER A 53 -5.07 -5.77 -0.49
N ARG A 54 -5.32 -5.08 0.61
CA ARG A 54 -4.79 -3.73 0.85
C ARG A 54 -3.28 -3.70 1.10
N VAL A 55 -2.77 -4.70 1.81
CA VAL A 55 -1.32 -4.87 2.01
C VAL A 55 -0.61 -5.00 0.67
N PHE A 56 -1.08 -5.87 -0.23
CA PHE A 56 -0.45 -6.07 -1.53
C PHE A 56 -0.48 -4.82 -2.41
N GLN A 57 -1.57 -4.07 -2.41
CA GLN A 57 -1.64 -2.78 -3.13
C GLN A 57 -0.58 -1.80 -2.60
N THR A 58 -0.42 -1.74 -1.29
CA THR A 58 0.52 -0.83 -0.63
C THR A 58 1.97 -1.28 -0.82
N VAL A 59 2.25 -2.58 -0.76
CA VAL A 59 3.59 -3.13 -1.06
C VAL A 59 4.00 -2.79 -2.49
N ARG A 60 3.10 -3.01 -3.44
CA ARG A 60 3.34 -2.66 -4.84
C ARG A 60 3.68 -1.19 -5.01
N PHE A 61 2.92 -0.31 -4.38
CA PHE A 61 3.18 1.13 -4.43
C PHE A 61 4.51 1.51 -3.79
N SER A 62 4.81 0.98 -2.61
CA SER A 62 6.07 1.25 -1.91
C SER A 62 7.28 0.76 -2.71
N GLN A 63 7.16 -0.38 -3.38
CA GLN A 63 8.20 -0.93 -4.23
C GLN A 63 8.42 -0.07 -5.48
N TRP A 64 7.32 0.37 -6.12
CA TRP A 64 7.39 1.30 -7.24
C TRP A 64 8.06 2.63 -6.84
N MET A 65 7.65 3.23 -5.72
CA MET A 65 8.27 4.45 -5.19
C MET A 65 9.75 4.26 -4.85
N THR A 66 10.13 3.11 -4.32
CA THR A 66 11.52 2.78 -4.04
C THR A 66 12.34 2.78 -5.34
N ASN A 67 11.86 2.08 -6.37
CA ASN A 67 12.53 2.01 -7.67
C ASN A 67 12.59 3.38 -8.36
N LEU A 68 11.55 4.20 -8.19
CA LEU A 68 11.45 5.53 -8.79
C LEU A 68 12.42 6.54 -8.15
N LEU A 69 12.66 6.44 -6.83
CA LEU A 69 13.36 7.47 -6.07
C LEU A 69 14.79 7.08 -5.67
N HIS A 70 15.11 5.79 -5.59
CA HIS A 70 16.46 5.36 -5.23
C HIS A 70 17.35 5.30 -6.46
N THR A 71 18.51 5.97 -6.37
CA THR A 71 19.47 5.99 -7.45
C THR A 71 20.05 4.59 -7.68
N PRO A 72 20.00 4.04 -8.89
CA PRO A 72 20.66 2.80 -9.24
C PRO A 72 22.18 2.88 -9.02
N SER A 73 22.84 1.72 -8.99
CA SER A 73 24.31 1.69 -8.91
C SER A 73 24.92 2.48 -10.06
N LYS A 74 26.07 3.10 -9.83
CA LYS A 74 26.75 3.93 -10.84
C LYS A 74 27.10 3.18 -12.14
N GLU A 75 27.10 1.86 -12.08
CA GLU A 75 27.43 0.98 -13.21
C GLU A 75 26.22 0.61 -14.08
N ASN A 76 24.98 0.88 -13.60
CA ASN A 76 23.77 0.55 -14.34
C ASN A 76 23.15 1.77 -15.01
N TYR A 77 23.78 2.19 -16.12
CA TYR A 77 23.32 3.36 -16.90
C TYR A 77 21.91 3.17 -17.46
N LEU A 78 21.57 1.97 -17.92
CA LEU A 78 20.24 1.69 -18.49
C LEU A 78 19.13 1.90 -17.45
N GLU A 79 19.30 1.37 -16.25
CA GLU A 79 18.33 1.51 -15.16
C GLU A 79 18.14 2.98 -14.78
N ARG A 80 19.22 3.75 -14.75
CA ARG A 80 19.17 5.18 -14.50
C ARG A 80 18.41 5.93 -15.59
N ASP A 81 18.67 5.64 -16.85
CA ASP A 81 17.99 6.30 -17.97
C ASP A 81 16.49 5.97 -17.99
N LEU A 82 16.11 4.72 -17.69
CA LEU A 82 14.72 4.30 -17.55
C LEU A 82 14.03 5.05 -16.40
N GLN A 83 14.68 5.15 -15.24
CA GLN A 83 14.17 5.89 -14.09
C GLN A 83 13.94 7.38 -14.41
N LEU A 84 14.91 8.02 -15.05
CA LEU A 84 14.79 9.44 -15.44
C LEU A 84 13.67 9.65 -16.46
N ASN A 85 13.49 8.72 -17.39
CA ASN A 85 12.41 8.78 -18.37
C ASN A 85 11.03 8.60 -17.70
N GLU A 86 10.91 7.69 -16.74
CA GLU A 86 9.68 7.50 -15.95
C GLU A 86 9.34 8.75 -15.14
N LEU A 87 10.33 9.37 -14.47
CA LEU A 87 10.15 10.64 -13.76
C LEU A 87 9.68 11.76 -14.69
N LYS A 88 10.26 11.85 -15.89
CA LYS A 88 9.84 12.81 -16.91
C LYS A 88 8.41 12.56 -17.37
N GLU A 89 8.05 11.32 -17.62
CA GLU A 89 6.69 10.94 -18.01
C GLU A 89 5.68 11.31 -16.90
N LEU A 90 5.96 10.98 -15.64
CA LEU A 90 5.12 11.36 -14.51
C LEU A 90 4.97 12.88 -14.38
N SER A 91 6.02 13.67 -14.71
CA SER A 91 5.95 15.14 -14.65
C SER A 91 5.06 15.75 -15.72
N THR A 92 4.84 15.06 -16.83
CA THR A 92 4.11 15.57 -18.02
C THR A 92 2.77 14.89 -18.26
N SER A 93 2.60 13.64 -17.81
CA SER A 93 1.38 12.86 -18.00
C SER A 93 0.35 13.14 -16.90
N HIS A 94 -0.78 13.72 -17.27
CA HIS A 94 -1.89 13.94 -16.32
C HIS A 94 -2.41 12.62 -15.72
N SER A 95 -2.50 11.57 -16.51
CA SER A 95 -2.90 10.24 -16.02
C SER A 95 -1.88 9.64 -15.06
N GLY A 96 -0.58 9.79 -15.36
CA GLY A 96 0.52 9.36 -14.48
C GLY A 96 0.49 10.08 -13.13
N GLN A 97 0.32 11.40 -13.15
CA GLN A 97 0.19 12.21 -11.93
C GLN A 97 -1.02 11.79 -11.09
N LYS A 98 -2.16 11.53 -11.73
CA LYS A 98 -3.37 11.06 -11.05
C LYS A 98 -3.13 9.69 -10.38
N VAL A 99 -2.55 8.73 -11.08
CA VAL A 99 -2.22 7.41 -10.54
C VAL A 99 -1.27 7.54 -9.35
N LEU A 100 -0.23 8.37 -9.46
CA LEU A 100 0.69 8.62 -8.36
C LEU A 100 -0.04 9.22 -7.14
N ALA A 101 -0.84 10.25 -7.35
CA ALA A 101 -1.57 10.94 -6.29
C ALA A 101 -2.56 10.01 -5.58
N GLU A 102 -3.35 9.24 -6.31
CA GLU A 102 -4.32 8.28 -5.76
C GLU A 102 -3.63 7.20 -4.91
N ASN A 103 -2.52 6.63 -5.39
CA ASN A 103 -1.76 5.65 -4.63
C ASN A 103 -1.05 6.28 -3.42
N TYR A 104 -0.60 7.53 -3.54
CA TYR A 104 0.06 8.24 -2.44
C TYR A 104 -0.91 8.59 -1.32
N VAL A 105 -2.08 9.11 -1.64
CA VAL A 105 -3.15 9.39 -0.66
C VAL A 105 -3.70 8.10 -0.08
N GLY A 106 -3.84 7.09 -0.89
CA GLY A 106 -4.46 5.81 -0.56
C GLY A 106 -5.91 5.74 -1.04
N LEU A 107 -6.32 4.54 -1.42
CA LEU A 107 -7.69 4.29 -1.84
C LEU A 107 -8.62 4.23 -0.61
N PRO A 108 -9.91 4.62 -0.75
CA PRO A 108 -10.89 4.46 0.32
C PRO A 108 -11.07 2.98 0.72
N TYR A 109 -11.67 2.76 1.88
CA TYR A 109 -11.97 1.44 2.43
C TYR A 109 -13.11 0.75 1.67
#